data_c38dbfd2689b390db7133222cf4169e8
#
_entry.id   c38dbfd2689b390db7133222cf4169e8
#
_cell.length_a   1.000
_cell.length_b   1.000
_cell.length_c   1.000
_cell.angle_alpha   90.00
_cell.angle_beta   90.00
_cell.angle_gamma   90.00
#
_symmetry.space_group_name_H-M   'P 1'
#
loop_
_entity.id
_entity.type
_entity.pdbx_description
1 polymer ?
#
loop_
_entity_poly.entity_id
_entity_poly.type
_entity_poly.pdbx_seq_one_letter_code
_entity_poly.pdbx_strand_id
1 'polypeptide(L)' 'MILIGDIGNTQSKFAHYNKGNNKIFKLKNFNTSGIEKNKDFEKFVNNTKFTNAVITSVVPKVFLKIKSVLKKKI' A
#
# COMPACT_ATOMS: atom_id res chain seq x y z
N MET A 1 10.61 8.34 0.52
CA MET A 1 9.48 7.75 -0.22
C MET A 1 8.24 7.67 0.64
N ILE A 2 7.11 7.88 0.05
CA ILE A 2 5.82 7.75 0.72
C ILE A 2 5.04 6.65 -0.01
N LEU A 3 4.52 5.70 0.74
CA LEU A 3 3.60 4.70 0.20
C LEU A 3 2.21 5.33 0.16
N ILE A 4 1.58 5.36 -1.00
CA ILE A 4 0.21 5.82 -1.13
C ILE A 4 -0.68 4.66 -1.52
N GLY A 5 -1.89 4.64 -1.01
CA GLY A 5 -2.81 3.55 -1.26
C GLY A 5 -4.26 3.99 -1.24
N ASP A 6 -5.07 3.28 -2.01
CA ASP A 6 -6.51 3.45 -2.07
C ASP A 6 -7.15 2.08 -2.02
N ILE A 7 -7.77 1.76 -0.90
CA ILE A 7 -8.38 0.45 -0.65
C ILE A 7 -9.87 0.51 -1.01
N GLY A 8 -10.22 -0.06 -2.17
CA GLY A 8 -11.59 -0.20 -2.59
C GLY A 8 -12.17 -1.54 -2.20
N ASN A 9 -13.47 -1.75 -2.45
CA ASN A 9 -14.15 -2.99 -2.08
C ASN A 9 -13.59 -4.21 -2.81
N THR A 10 -13.25 -4.09 -4.07
CA THR A 10 -12.79 -5.20 -4.91
C THR A 10 -11.32 -5.10 -5.23
N GLN A 11 -10.85 -3.90 -5.56
CA GLN A 11 -9.48 -3.63 -5.97
C GLN A 11 -8.87 -2.59 -5.06
N SER A 12 -7.58 -2.76 -4.79
CA SER A 12 -6.78 -1.80 -4.05
C SER A 12 -5.62 -1.35 -4.91
N LYS A 13 -5.36 -0.05 -4.95
CA LYS A 13 -4.27 0.54 -5.73
C LYS A 13 -3.22 1.07 -4.78
N PHE A 14 -1.97 0.76 -5.08
CA PHE A 14 -0.84 1.26 -4.31
C PHE A 14 0.22 1.79 -5.25
N ALA A 15 0.96 2.78 -4.77
CA ALA A 15 2.06 3.35 -5.49
C ALA A 15 3.08 3.93 -4.51
N HIS A 16 4.26 4.22 -5.02
CA HIS A 16 5.26 4.96 -4.29
C HIS A 16 5.30 6.40 -4.81
N TYR A 17 5.40 7.34 -3.88
CA TYR A 17 5.50 8.76 -4.21
C TYR A 17 6.86 9.27 -3.77
N ASN A 18 7.58 9.89 -4.70
CA ASN A 18 8.84 10.53 -4.41
C ASN A 18 8.61 12.03 -4.21
N LYS A 19 8.71 12.46 -2.97
CA LYS A 19 8.49 13.85 -2.61
C LYS A 19 9.52 14.81 -3.21
N GLY A 20 10.74 14.31 -3.44
CA GLY A 20 11.82 15.13 -3.98
C GLY A 20 11.57 15.62 -5.40
N ASN A 21 10.93 14.80 -6.24
CA ASN A 21 10.62 15.16 -7.63
C ASN A 21 9.12 15.17 -7.93
N ASN A 22 8.27 14.99 -6.92
CA ASN A 22 6.80 14.97 -7.04
C ASN A 22 6.29 13.94 -8.04
N LYS A 23 6.95 12.79 -8.13
CA LYS A 23 6.53 11.75 -9.07
C LYS A 23 5.99 10.53 -8.33
N ILE A 24 4.92 9.98 -8.91
CA ILE A 24 4.35 8.71 -8.50
C ILE A 24 4.95 7.64 -9.41
N PHE A 25 5.37 6.53 -8.83
CA PHE A 25 5.92 5.42 -9.59
C PHE A 25 5.52 4.08 -8.97
N LYS A 26 5.70 3.01 -9.73
CA LYS A 26 5.35 1.66 -9.32
C LYS A 26 3.87 1.51 -8.94
N LEU A 27 2.98 2.16 -9.70
CA LEU A 27 1.54 2.00 -9.48
C LEU A 27 1.14 0.55 -9.75
N LYS A 28 0.44 -0.06 -8.81
CA LYS A 28 0.03 -1.46 -8.93
C LYS A 28 -1.32 -1.70 -8.28
N ASN A 29 -2.11 -2.60 -8.90
CA ASN A 29 -3.41 -3.01 -8.39
C ASN A 29 -3.32 -4.39 -7.76
N PHE A 30 -4.09 -4.58 -6.69
CA PHE A 30 -4.22 -5.86 -6.03
C PHE A 30 -5.69 -6.14 -5.75
N ASN A 31 -6.07 -7.42 -5.67
CA ASN A 31 -7.37 -7.77 -5.16
C ASN A 31 -7.42 -7.41 -3.68
N THR A 32 -8.49 -6.74 -3.26
CA THR A 32 -8.64 -6.33 -1.87
C THR A 32 -8.80 -7.55 -0.95
N SER A 33 -9.54 -8.57 -1.40
CA SER A 33 -9.71 -9.79 -0.63
C SER A 33 -8.37 -10.49 -0.42
N GLY A 34 -7.99 -10.71 0.82
CA GLY A 34 -6.76 -11.42 1.17
C GLY A 34 -5.47 -10.65 0.90
N ILE A 35 -5.55 -9.34 0.71
CA ILE A 35 -4.37 -8.53 0.36
C ILE A 35 -3.27 -8.62 1.41
N GLU A 36 -3.61 -8.75 2.69
CA GLU A 36 -2.61 -8.85 3.76
C GLU A 36 -1.79 -10.13 3.70
N LYS A 37 -2.26 -11.13 2.96
CA LYS A 37 -1.57 -12.41 2.75
C LYS A 37 -1.03 -12.54 1.33
N ASN A 38 -1.22 -11.54 0.50
CA ASN A 38 -0.82 -11.57 -0.90
C ASN A 38 0.70 -11.39 -1.01
N LYS A 39 1.38 -12.38 -1.58
CA LYS A 39 2.84 -12.35 -1.71
C LYS A 39 3.33 -11.25 -2.65
N ASP A 40 2.57 -10.94 -3.69
CA ASP A 40 2.93 -9.85 -4.61
C ASP A 40 2.83 -8.51 -3.91
N PHE A 41 1.82 -8.32 -3.06
CA PHE A 41 1.70 -7.12 -2.25
C PHE A 41 2.87 -7.02 -1.27
N GLU A 42 3.25 -8.11 -0.64
CA GLU A 42 4.39 -8.15 0.27
C GLU A 42 5.68 -7.76 -0.46
N LYS A 43 5.91 -8.31 -1.64
CA LYS A 43 7.07 -7.93 -2.47
C LYS A 43 7.04 -6.47 -2.84
N PHE A 44 5.87 -5.96 -3.21
CA PHE A 44 5.70 -4.55 -3.56
C PHE A 44 6.09 -3.64 -2.41
N VAL A 45 5.63 -3.96 -1.20
CA VAL A 45 5.93 -3.18 0.00
C VAL A 45 7.42 -3.27 0.36
N ASN A 46 8.02 -4.46 0.17
CA ASN A 46 9.42 -4.69 0.55
C ASN A 46 10.44 -4.14 -0.44
N ASN A 47 10.05 -3.94 -1.69
CA ASN A 47 10.99 -3.54 -2.75
C ASN A 47 11.40 -2.08 -2.70
N THR A 48 10.73 -1.26 -1.92
CA THR A 48 11.06 0.16 -1.80
C THR A 48 10.91 0.58 -0.36
N LYS A 49 11.91 1.26 0.17
CA LYS A 49 11.82 1.82 1.51
C LYS A 49 10.92 3.05 1.51
N PHE A 50 10.05 3.12 2.49
CA PHE A 50 9.19 4.28 2.67
C PHE A 50 9.21 4.69 4.13
N THR A 51 9.03 5.99 4.38
CA THR A 51 9.04 6.56 5.73
C THR A 51 7.63 6.79 6.25
N ASN A 52 6.69 7.01 5.35
CA ASN A 52 5.30 7.28 5.67
C ASN A 52 4.38 6.54 4.71
N ALA A 53 3.15 6.34 5.15
CA ALA A 53 2.09 5.80 4.30
C ALA A 53 0.86 6.68 4.42
N VAL A 54 0.24 6.97 3.28
CA VAL A 54 -1.04 7.71 3.21
C VAL A 54 -2.03 6.81 2.49
N ILE A 55 -3.05 6.36 3.20
CA ILE A 55 -3.97 5.36 2.68
C ILE A 55 -5.40 5.82 2.89
N THR A 56 -6.21 5.76 1.81
CA THR A 56 -7.66 5.92 1.89
C THR A 56 -8.30 4.54 1.82
N SER A 57 -9.44 4.38 2.47
CA SER A 57 -10.10 3.08 2.49
C SER A 57 -11.60 3.23 2.67
N VAL A 58 -12.36 2.42 1.90
CA VAL A 58 -13.80 2.24 2.13
C VAL A 58 -14.07 0.89 2.81
N VAL A 59 -13.00 0.17 3.19
CA VAL A 59 -13.11 -1.15 3.84
C VAL A 59 -12.28 -1.14 5.12
N PRO A 60 -12.85 -0.66 6.24
CA PRO A 60 -12.10 -0.46 7.49
C PRO A 60 -11.36 -1.69 8.00
N LYS A 61 -11.96 -2.88 7.86
CA LYS A 61 -11.33 -4.12 8.32
C LYS A 61 -10.04 -4.42 7.57
N VAL A 62 -10.05 -4.21 6.25
CA VAL A 62 -8.86 -4.42 5.42
C VAL A 62 -7.81 -3.36 5.75
N PHE A 63 -8.24 -2.12 5.93
CA PHE A 63 -7.33 -1.04 6.31
C PHE A 63 -6.55 -1.39 7.58
N LEU A 64 -7.23 -1.91 8.60
CA LEU A 64 -6.58 -2.28 9.86
C LEU A 64 -5.55 -3.39 9.67
N LYS A 65 -5.85 -4.37 8.81
CA LYS A 65 -4.92 -5.46 8.50
C LYS A 65 -3.69 -4.93 7.77
N ILE A 66 -3.88 -4.07 6.79
CA ILE A 66 -2.77 -3.46 6.04
C ILE A 66 -1.94 -2.58 6.96
N LYS A 67 -2.57 -1.78 7.80
CA LYS A 67 -1.88 -0.94 8.77
C LYS A 67 -0.96 -1.76 9.66
N SER A 68 -1.44 -2.92 10.12
CA SER A 68 -0.64 -3.82 10.95
C SER A 68 0.58 -4.35 10.20
N VAL A 69 0.41 -4.72 8.92
CA VAL A 69 1.53 -5.17 8.08
C VAL A 69 2.55 -4.06 7.89
N LEU A 70 2.10 -2.84 7.58
CA LEU A 70 2.98 -1.72 7.29
C LEU A 70 3.76 -1.26 8.53
N LYS A 71 3.18 -1.34 9.70
CA LYS A 71 3.86 -0.97 10.95
C LYS A 71 5.14 -1.76 11.18
N LYS A 72 5.21 -2.98 10.66
CA LYS A 72 6.39 -3.82 10.78
C LYS A 72 7.50 -3.41 9.82
N LYS A 73 7.21 -2.53 8.86
CA LYS A 73 8.15 -2.12 7.80
C LYS A 73 8.73 -0.72 8.03
N ILE A 74 8.15 0.04 8.92
CA ILE A 74 8.58 1.41 9.20
C ILE A 74 9.47 1.46 10.43
#